data_b74bee252b0ffdf194710b5d161f4342
#
_entry.id   b74bee252b0ffdf194710b5d161f4342
#
_cell.length_a   1.000
_cell.length_b   1.000
_cell.length_c   1.000
_cell.angle_alpha   90.00
_cell.angle_beta   90.00
_cell.angle_gamma   90.00
#
_symmetry.space_group_name_H-M   'P 1'
#
loop_
_entity.id
_entity.type
_entity.pdbx_description
1 polymer ?
#
loop_
_entity_poly.entity_id
_entity_poly.type
_entity_poly.pdbx_seq_one_letter_code
_entity_poly.pdbx_strand_id
1 'polypeptide(L)'
;MDRHLYDIFAEKWQSDNRQVFFYSDPHFGDLECYTKRGQLALNLLEHGNTALIISEIAELFQACRDGVISADDYVRAFDELQIKSINRRCGKASTFVCLGDVGDLECVKKLRSRYKVLILGNHDAGATYYKQAFNEVYDGELLISSKLLLSHVPVFSTNKINLHGHDHCSVDQFNMAAESICYVPKSLNEIVATGKLKTVRSSNRKAIDRAIARKKNKK
;
A
#
# COMPACT_ATOMS: atom_id res chain seq x y z
N MET A 1 20.86 3.22 -13.39
CA MET A 1 21.23 3.24 -11.96
C MET A 1 20.01 2.74 -11.22
N ASP A 2 20.08 1.52 -10.70
CA ASP A 2 18.96 0.93 -9.97
C ASP A 2 18.75 1.72 -8.69
N ARG A 3 17.56 2.29 -8.54
CA ARG A 3 17.17 3.01 -7.34
C ARG A 3 16.66 2.01 -6.32
N HIS A 4 17.14 2.10 -5.10
CA HIS A 4 16.60 1.35 -3.97
C HIS A 4 15.58 2.17 -3.20
N LEU A 5 14.60 1.49 -2.59
CA LEU A 5 13.60 2.13 -1.73
C LEU A 5 14.25 3.03 -0.67
N TYR A 6 15.38 2.61 -0.10
CA TYR A 6 16.16 3.42 0.85
C TYR A 6 16.63 4.75 0.27
N ASP A 7 17.13 4.75 -0.98
CA ASP A 7 17.56 5.97 -1.67
C ASP A 7 16.37 6.90 -1.95
N ILE A 8 15.22 6.31 -2.30
CA ILE A 8 13.99 7.05 -2.51
C ILE A 8 13.53 7.71 -1.22
N PHE A 9 13.55 7.02 -0.09
CA PHE A 9 13.24 7.60 1.21
C PHE A 9 14.22 8.72 1.57
N ALA A 10 15.51 8.52 1.32
CA ALA A 10 16.55 9.52 1.54
C ALA A 10 16.31 10.80 0.75
N GLU A 11 16.01 10.69 -0.55
CA GLU A 11 15.73 11.83 -1.42
C GLU A 11 14.42 12.53 -1.06
N LYS A 12 13.35 11.77 -0.82
CA LYS A 12 12.00 12.30 -0.60
C LYS A 12 11.83 12.93 0.75
N TRP A 13 12.62 12.54 1.73
CA TRP A 13 12.68 13.23 3.01
C TRP A 13 13.23 14.66 2.88
N GLN A 14 13.93 14.96 1.79
CA GLN A 14 14.53 16.27 1.52
C GLN A 14 13.68 17.16 0.61
N SER A 15 12.74 16.59 -0.16
CA SER A 15 11.94 17.36 -1.12
C SER A 15 10.44 17.10 -0.92
N ASP A 16 9.66 18.17 -0.76
CA ASP A 16 8.21 18.11 -0.56
C ASP A 16 7.42 17.60 -1.80
N ASN A 17 8.07 17.43 -2.94
CA ASN A 17 7.42 17.18 -4.23
C ASN A 17 7.33 15.72 -4.67
N ARG A 18 7.76 14.76 -3.85
CA ARG A 18 7.73 13.37 -4.27
C ARG A 18 6.96 12.51 -3.31
N GLN A 19 6.11 11.67 -3.87
CA GLN A 19 5.10 10.96 -3.13
C GLN A 19 5.44 9.49 -3.09
N VAL A 20 5.65 8.98 -1.89
CA VAL A 20 5.65 7.55 -1.59
C VAL A 20 4.27 7.22 -1.05
N PHE A 21 3.62 6.24 -1.64
CA PHE A 21 2.30 5.79 -1.25
C PHE A 21 2.35 4.35 -0.77
N PHE A 22 1.60 4.06 0.28
CA PHE A 22 1.48 2.75 0.89
C PHE A 22 0.07 2.21 0.68
N TYR A 23 0.01 0.94 0.41
CA TYR A 23 -1.20 0.15 0.25
C TYR A 23 -0.90 -1.29 0.66
N SER A 24 -1.87 -2.04 1.10
CA SER A 24 -1.72 -3.45 1.41
C SER A 24 -2.97 -4.22 1.05
N ASP A 25 -2.81 -5.51 0.91
CA ASP A 25 -3.91 -6.46 0.76
C ASP A 25 -4.86 -6.12 -0.41
N PRO A 26 -4.38 -5.81 -1.62
CA PRO A 26 -5.30 -5.62 -2.75
C PRO A 26 -6.08 -6.89 -3.06
N HIS A 27 -5.47 -8.08 -2.91
CA HIS A 27 -6.08 -9.37 -3.26
C HIS A 27 -6.68 -9.35 -4.67
N PHE A 28 -5.95 -8.80 -5.64
CA PHE A 28 -6.44 -8.72 -7.02
C PHE A 28 -6.82 -10.10 -7.56
N GLY A 29 -8.02 -10.21 -8.12
CA GLY A 29 -8.56 -11.44 -8.66
C GLY A 29 -9.17 -12.40 -7.63
N ASP A 30 -9.23 -12.07 -6.35
CA ASP A 30 -9.70 -12.95 -5.29
C ASP A 30 -11.19 -12.76 -5.01
N LEU A 31 -12.01 -13.66 -5.56
CA LEU A 31 -13.47 -13.66 -5.38
C LEU A 31 -13.88 -13.80 -3.90
N GLU A 32 -13.20 -14.66 -3.13
CA GLU A 32 -13.56 -14.90 -1.72
C GLU A 32 -13.31 -13.64 -0.89
N CYS A 33 -12.16 -13.02 -1.06
CA CYS A 33 -11.84 -11.77 -0.40
C CYS A 33 -12.82 -10.66 -0.79
N TYR A 34 -13.13 -10.53 -2.08
CA TYR A 34 -14.07 -9.50 -2.58
C TYR A 34 -15.49 -9.71 -2.11
N THR A 35 -15.93 -10.96 -1.94
CA THR A 35 -17.23 -11.27 -1.35
C THR A 35 -17.34 -10.76 0.09
N LYS A 36 -16.32 -11.00 0.90
CA LYS A 36 -16.24 -10.48 2.28
C LYS A 36 -16.23 -8.94 2.33
N ARG A 37 -15.49 -8.32 1.42
CA ARG A 37 -15.41 -6.85 1.28
C ARG A 37 -16.73 -6.24 0.81
N GLY A 38 -17.41 -6.88 -0.12
CA GLY A 38 -18.73 -6.46 -0.58
C GLY A 38 -19.76 -6.49 0.55
N GLN A 39 -19.77 -7.55 1.35
CA GLN A 39 -20.62 -7.62 2.54
C GLN A 39 -20.30 -6.54 3.56
N LEU A 40 -19.01 -6.28 3.79
CA LEU A 40 -18.57 -5.19 4.67
C LEU A 40 -19.01 -3.83 4.14
N ALA A 41 -18.92 -3.60 2.84
CA ALA A 41 -19.36 -2.35 2.22
C ALA A 41 -20.86 -2.10 2.41
N LEU A 42 -21.69 -3.12 2.23
CA LEU A 42 -23.14 -3.02 2.54
C LEU A 42 -23.37 -2.63 4.00
N ASN A 43 -22.73 -3.32 4.94
CA ASN A 43 -22.86 -3.03 6.36
C ASN A 43 -22.41 -1.59 6.69
N LEU A 44 -21.33 -1.10 6.08
CA LEU A 44 -20.86 0.26 6.28
C LEU A 44 -21.84 1.31 5.77
N LEU A 45 -22.51 1.07 4.63
CA LEU A 45 -23.55 1.97 4.13
C LEU A 45 -24.78 2.00 5.06
N GLU A 46 -25.21 0.86 5.56
CA GLU A 46 -26.32 0.76 6.53
C GLU A 46 -26.02 1.56 7.81
N HIS A 47 -24.73 1.68 8.20
CA HIS A 47 -24.27 2.47 9.34
C HIS A 47 -23.86 3.90 8.99
N GLY A 48 -24.25 4.39 7.82
CA GLY A 48 -24.10 5.80 7.43
C GLY A 48 -22.75 6.17 6.82
N ASN A 49 -21.94 5.21 6.37
CA ASN A 49 -20.74 5.54 5.59
C ASN A 49 -21.15 6.06 4.21
N THR A 50 -20.64 7.23 3.83
CA THR A 50 -20.98 7.90 2.56
C THR A 50 -19.81 7.96 1.57
N ALA A 51 -18.73 7.20 1.82
CA ALA A 51 -17.59 7.19 0.90
C ALA A 51 -17.99 6.58 -0.45
N LEU A 52 -17.77 7.31 -1.54
CA LEU A 52 -18.18 6.92 -2.89
C LEU A 52 -17.69 5.51 -3.26
N ILE A 53 -16.45 5.18 -2.95
CA ILE A 53 -15.89 3.85 -3.29
C ILE A 53 -16.59 2.72 -2.51
N ILE A 54 -17.06 2.98 -1.30
CA ILE A 54 -17.82 2.01 -0.52
C ILE A 54 -19.19 1.78 -1.18
N SER A 55 -19.86 2.82 -1.66
CA SER A 55 -21.11 2.71 -2.41
C SER A 55 -20.90 1.91 -3.70
N GLU A 56 -19.85 2.25 -4.49
CA GLU A 56 -19.53 1.52 -5.72
C GLU A 56 -19.27 0.02 -5.48
N ILE A 57 -18.55 -0.33 -4.41
CA ILE A 57 -18.30 -1.74 -4.03
C ILE A 57 -19.60 -2.45 -3.61
N ALA A 58 -20.43 -1.80 -2.81
CA ALA A 58 -21.68 -2.37 -2.34
C ALA A 58 -22.66 -2.61 -3.51
N GLU A 59 -22.77 -1.67 -4.45
CA GLU A 59 -23.59 -1.80 -5.66
C GLU A 59 -23.13 -2.97 -6.54
N LEU A 60 -21.82 -3.10 -6.77
CA LEU A 60 -21.25 -4.22 -7.53
C LEU A 60 -21.54 -5.56 -6.84
N PHE A 61 -21.36 -5.62 -5.54
CA PHE A 61 -21.62 -6.83 -4.77
C PHE A 61 -23.10 -7.22 -4.80
N GLN A 62 -24.00 -6.25 -4.66
CA GLN A 62 -25.44 -6.49 -4.74
C GLN A 62 -25.83 -6.99 -6.14
N ALA A 63 -25.31 -6.37 -7.21
CA ALA A 63 -25.55 -6.79 -8.58
C ALA A 63 -25.09 -8.25 -8.84
N CYS A 64 -23.97 -8.65 -8.26
CA CYS A 64 -23.48 -10.03 -8.32
C CYS A 64 -24.41 -11.00 -7.55
N ARG A 65 -24.83 -10.64 -6.35
CA ARG A 65 -25.78 -11.46 -5.55
C ARG A 65 -27.12 -11.67 -6.23
N ASP A 66 -27.60 -10.62 -6.91
CA ASP A 66 -28.88 -10.65 -7.64
C ASP A 66 -28.77 -11.35 -9.00
N GLY A 67 -27.58 -11.82 -9.39
CA GLY A 67 -27.34 -12.48 -10.67
C GLY A 67 -27.38 -11.55 -11.87
N VAL A 68 -27.29 -10.23 -11.66
CA VAL A 68 -27.25 -9.21 -12.72
C VAL A 68 -25.91 -9.23 -13.44
N ILE A 69 -24.82 -9.49 -12.70
CA ILE A 69 -23.48 -9.70 -13.24
C ILE A 69 -22.92 -11.04 -12.77
N SER A 70 -22.02 -11.63 -13.57
CA SER A 70 -21.33 -12.86 -13.18
C SER A 70 -20.29 -12.62 -12.08
N ALA A 71 -19.87 -13.69 -11.39
CA ALA A 71 -18.77 -13.61 -10.42
C ALA A 71 -17.47 -13.09 -11.06
N ASP A 72 -17.15 -13.50 -12.29
CA ASP A 72 -15.98 -13.05 -13.02
C ASP A 72 -16.07 -11.56 -13.38
N ASP A 73 -17.26 -11.06 -13.74
CA ASP A 73 -17.47 -9.64 -14.00
C ASP A 73 -17.35 -8.82 -12.72
N TYR A 74 -17.87 -9.35 -11.61
CA TYR A 74 -17.73 -8.72 -10.30
C TYR A 74 -16.25 -8.58 -9.89
N VAL A 75 -15.47 -9.67 -10.02
CA VAL A 75 -14.03 -9.63 -9.71
C VAL A 75 -13.31 -8.59 -10.58
N ARG A 76 -13.55 -8.60 -11.89
CA ARG A 76 -12.94 -7.63 -12.82
C ARG A 76 -13.31 -6.19 -12.47
N ALA A 77 -14.58 -5.93 -12.18
CA ALA A 77 -15.03 -4.59 -11.84
C ALA A 77 -14.45 -4.11 -10.51
N PHE A 78 -14.31 -5.00 -9.53
CA PHE A 78 -13.68 -4.68 -8.25
C PHE A 78 -12.19 -4.36 -8.43
N ASP A 79 -11.45 -5.16 -9.22
CA ASP A 79 -10.05 -4.89 -9.58
C ASP A 79 -9.91 -3.51 -10.22
N GLU A 80 -10.76 -3.17 -11.17
CA GLU A 80 -10.75 -1.89 -11.85
C GLU A 80 -11.02 -0.72 -10.90
N LEU A 81 -11.92 -0.87 -9.95
CA LEU A 81 -12.16 0.14 -8.90
C LEU A 81 -10.91 0.38 -8.06
N GLN A 82 -10.26 -0.67 -7.60
CA GLN A 82 -9.01 -0.53 -6.82
C GLN A 82 -7.91 0.11 -7.67
N ILE A 83 -7.68 -0.37 -8.90
CA ILE A 83 -6.69 0.19 -9.83
C ILE A 83 -6.96 1.67 -10.08
N LYS A 84 -8.20 2.06 -10.32
CA LYS A 84 -8.62 3.44 -10.54
C LYS A 84 -8.34 4.30 -9.32
N SER A 85 -8.66 3.81 -8.12
CA SER A 85 -8.39 4.51 -6.86
C SER A 85 -6.89 4.69 -6.63
N ILE A 86 -6.10 3.64 -6.80
CA ILE A 86 -4.65 3.71 -6.67
C ILE A 86 -4.07 4.70 -7.69
N ASN A 87 -4.47 4.62 -8.95
CA ASN A 87 -3.97 5.45 -10.03
C ASN A 87 -4.36 6.94 -9.94
N ARG A 88 -5.44 7.26 -9.21
CA ARG A 88 -5.79 8.66 -8.89
C ARG A 88 -4.77 9.32 -7.99
N ARG A 89 -4.18 8.55 -7.07
CA ARG A 89 -3.20 9.02 -6.10
C ARG A 89 -1.76 8.83 -6.58
N CYS A 90 -1.48 7.68 -7.20
CA CYS A 90 -0.15 7.24 -7.59
C CYS A 90 0.08 7.47 -9.08
N GLY A 91 0.69 8.61 -9.42
CA GLY A 91 1.10 8.94 -10.79
C GLY A 91 2.44 8.31 -11.18
N LYS A 92 2.86 8.55 -12.44
CA LYS A 92 4.13 8.00 -13.00
C LYS A 92 5.38 8.35 -12.18
N ALA A 93 5.40 9.50 -11.52
CA ALA A 93 6.54 9.94 -10.69
C ALA A 93 6.47 9.42 -9.24
N SER A 94 5.37 8.77 -8.84
CA SER A 94 5.20 8.23 -7.51
C SER A 94 5.93 6.91 -7.33
N THR A 95 6.25 6.59 -6.08
CA THR A 95 6.64 5.26 -5.63
C THR A 95 5.44 4.60 -4.96
N PHE A 96 5.06 3.44 -5.42
CA PHE A 96 4.02 2.61 -4.83
C PHE A 96 4.66 1.50 -4.00
N VAL A 97 4.31 1.40 -2.74
CA VAL A 97 4.78 0.37 -1.82
C VAL A 97 3.58 -0.48 -1.41
N CYS A 98 3.57 -1.73 -1.85
CA CYS A 98 2.60 -2.73 -1.43
C CYS A 98 3.17 -3.52 -0.24
N LEU A 99 2.37 -3.64 0.81
CA LEU A 99 2.76 -4.35 2.02
C LEU A 99 2.18 -5.78 2.07
N GLY A 100 2.02 -6.41 0.91
CA GLY A 100 1.69 -7.83 0.79
C GLY A 100 0.28 -8.14 0.31
N ASP A 101 0.04 -9.42 0.10
CA ASP A 101 -1.20 -10.04 -0.35
C ASP A 101 -1.73 -9.39 -1.64
N VAL A 102 -0.89 -9.47 -2.67
CA VAL A 102 -1.08 -8.76 -3.95
C VAL A 102 -2.17 -9.39 -4.81
N GLY A 103 -2.15 -10.72 -4.98
CA GLY A 103 -2.98 -11.42 -5.96
C GLY A 103 -2.48 -11.31 -7.40
N ASP A 104 -3.36 -10.98 -8.34
CA ASP A 104 -3.04 -11.02 -9.78
C ASP A 104 -2.06 -9.92 -10.24
N LEU A 105 -0.95 -10.34 -10.85
CA LEU A 105 0.09 -9.47 -11.39
C LEU A 105 -0.37 -8.62 -12.58
N GLU A 106 -1.34 -9.06 -13.37
CA GLU A 106 -1.84 -8.28 -14.50
C GLU A 106 -2.51 -6.99 -14.03
N CYS A 107 -3.13 -7.01 -12.85
CA CYS A 107 -3.64 -5.82 -12.20
C CYS A 107 -2.52 -4.87 -11.77
N VAL A 108 -1.42 -5.39 -11.23
CA VAL A 108 -0.24 -4.58 -10.86
C VAL A 108 0.40 -3.90 -12.05
N LYS A 109 0.42 -4.54 -13.21
CA LYS A 109 0.95 -3.94 -14.46
C LYS A 109 0.13 -2.74 -14.95
N LYS A 110 -1.16 -2.66 -14.60
CA LYS A 110 -2.03 -1.51 -14.91
C LYS A 110 -1.79 -0.30 -13.99
N LEU A 111 -1.03 -0.45 -12.90
CA LEU A 111 -0.70 0.66 -12.01
C LEU A 111 0.29 1.63 -12.68
N ARG A 112 -0.02 2.94 -12.61
CA ARG A 112 0.73 4.00 -13.28
C ARG A 112 2.12 4.27 -12.69
N SER A 113 2.33 3.97 -11.41
CA SER A 113 3.62 4.16 -10.76
C SER A 113 4.71 3.38 -11.48
N ARG A 114 5.79 4.07 -11.86
CA ARG A 114 6.94 3.42 -12.51
C ARG A 114 7.83 2.67 -11.55
N TYR A 115 7.80 3.04 -10.28
CA TYR A 115 8.58 2.38 -9.24
C TYR A 115 7.64 1.74 -8.24
N LYS A 116 7.68 0.43 -8.19
CA LYS A 116 6.83 -0.39 -7.33
C LYS A 116 7.69 -1.27 -6.45
N VAL A 117 7.36 -1.32 -5.17
CA VAL A 117 8.03 -2.12 -4.14
C VAL A 117 7.01 -3.01 -3.48
N LEU A 118 7.38 -4.25 -3.25
CA LEU A 118 6.57 -5.24 -2.55
C LEU A 118 7.30 -5.76 -1.31
N ILE A 119 6.59 -5.84 -0.21
CA ILE A 119 6.90 -6.69 0.93
C ILE A 119 5.93 -7.85 0.86
N LEU A 120 6.42 -9.09 0.78
CA LEU A 120 5.58 -10.27 0.61
C LEU A 120 4.63 -10.47 1.79
N GLY A 121 3.40 -10.81 1.48
CA GLY A 121 2.39 -11.28 2.42
C GLY A 121 2.34 -12.81 2.49
N ASN A 122 1.49 -13.31 3.36
CA ASN A 122 1.35 -14.76 3.58
C ASN A 122 0.57 -15.48 2.46
N HIS A 123 -0.21 -14.75 1.66
CA HIS A 123 -0.88 -15.28 0.47
C HIS A 123 -0.07 -15.10 -0.81
N ASP A 124 1.06 -14.40 -0.73
CA ASP A 124 1.88 -14.13 -1.91
C ASP A 124 2.70 -15.34 -2.33
N ALA A 125 2.90 -15.48 -3.63
CA ALA A 125 3.88 -16.40 -4.20
C ALA A 125 5.30 -15.90 -3.89
N GLY A 126 6.31 -16.75 -4.18
CA GLY A 126 7.71 -16.38 -3.94
C GLY A 126 8.16 -15.15 -4.74
N ALA A 127 9.20 -14.47 -4.23
CA ALA A 127 9.71 -13.20 -4.74
C ALA A 127 10.00 -13.19 -6.25
N THR A 128 10.45 -14.29 -6.83
CA THR A 128 10.76 -14.41 -8.26
C THR A 128 9.55 -14.14 -9.14
N TYR A 129 8.36 -14.57 -8.71
CA TYR A 129 7.12 -14.35 -9.43
C TYR A 129 6.80 -12.84 -9.54
N TYR A 130 6.91 -12.12 -8.43
CA TYR A 130 6.54 -10.70 -8.35
C TYR A 130 7.57 -9.74 -8.97
N LYS A 131 8.82 -10.16 -9.16
CA LYS A 131 9.84 -9.36 -9.88
C LYS A 131 9.47 -9.02 -11.32
N GLN A 132 8.44 -9.66 -11.88
CA GLN A 132 7.91 -9.34 -13.21
C GLN A 132 7.13 -8.00 -13.24
N ALA A 133 6.63 -7.52 -12.09
CA ALA A 133 5.82 -6.30 -11.99
C ALA A 133 6.31 -5.31 -10.93
N PHE A 134 7.17 -5.74 -10.02
CA PHE A 134 7.76 -4.90 -8.97
C PHE A 134 9.25 -4.72 -9.20
N ASN A 135 9.75 -3.51 -8.93
CA ASN A 135 11.17 -3.16 -9.02
C ASN A 135 11.99 -3.76 -7.88
N GLU A 136 11.37 -3.84 -6.69
CA GLU A 136 11.94 -4.46 -5.50
C GLU A 136 10.92 -5.38 -4.86
N VAL A 137 11.38 -6.54 -4.39
CA VAL A 137 10.57 -7.50 -3.64
C VAL A 137 11.37 -7.96 -2.43
N TYR A 138 10.78 -7.81 -1.26
CA TYR A 138 11.36 -8.18 0.02
C TYR A 138 10.55 -9.30 0.66
N ASP A 139 11.27 -10.29 1.18
CA ASP A 139 10.70 -11.39 1.96
C ASP A 139 10.95 -11.09 3.45
N GLY A 140 9.90 -10.66 4.13
CA GLY A 140 9.94 -10.25 5.54
C GLY A 140 9.97 -8.73 5.76
N GLU A 141 10.19 -8.35 7.02
CA GLU A 141 10.10 -6.97 7.46
C GLU A 141 11.25 -6.12 6.93
N LEU A 142 10.96 -4.88 6.59
CA LEU A 142 11.92 -3.91 6.09
C LEU A 142 12.07 -2.73 7.03
N LEU A 143 13.22 -2.65 7.72
CA LEU A 143 13.53 -1.52 8.59
C LEU A 143 14.06 -0.34 7.76
N ILE A 144 13.20 0.61 7.47
CA ILE A 144 13.56 1.83 6.70
C ILE A 144 14.40 2.77 7.54
N SER A 145 14.13 2.83 8.85
CA SER A 145 14.86 3.69 9.77
C SER A 145 14.76 3.16 11.19
N SER A 146 15.48 3.79 12.13
CA SER A 146 15.37 3.44 13.56
C SER A 146 13.93 3.54 14.12
N LYS A 147 13.02 4.18 13.39
CA LYS A 147 11.65 4.46 13.83
C LYS A 147 10.56 4.01 12.85
N LEU A 148 10.89 3.59 11.64
CA LEU A 148 9.94 3.19 10.62
C LEU A 148 10.24 1.77 10.14
N LEU A 149 9.29 0.89 10.36
CA LEU A 149 9.27 -0.50 9.94
C LEU A 149 8.13 -0.69 8.94
N LEU A 150 8.40 -1.41 7.87
CA LEU A 150 7.40 -1.89 6.92
C LEU A 150 7.31 -3.41 7.06
N SER A 151 6.11 -3.94 7.13
CA SER A 151 5.88 -5.40 7.16
C SER A 151 4.50 -5.71 6.59
N HIS A 152 4.24 -6.97 6.25
CA HIS A 152 2.87 -7.41 5.98
C HIS A 152 2.13 -7.63 7.30
N VAL A 153 2.63 -8.54 8.13
CA VAL A 153 2.03 -8.82 9.44
C VAL A 153 2.38 -7.70 10.44
N PRO A 154 1.43 -7.26 11.29
CA PRO A 154 1.70 -6.28 12.33
C PRO A 154 2.82 -6.70 13.28
N VAL A 155 3.79 -5.82 13.50
CA VAL A 155 4.90 -6.03 14.44
C VAL A 155 4.76 -5.06 15.60
N PHE A 156 4.56 -5.59 16.80
CA PHE A 156 4.47 -4.76 17.99
C PHE A 156 5.86 -4.27 18.42
N SER A 157 6.01 -2.96 18.43
CA SER A 157 7.24 -2.31 18.86
C SER A 157 6.92 -1.04 19.63
N THR A 158 7.52 -0.89 20.80
CA THR A 158 7.30 0.28 21.67
C THR A 158 7.91 1.57 21.14
N ASN A 159 8.87 1.47 20.22
CA ASN A 159 9.65 2.61 19.76
C ASN A 159 9.70 2.79 18.23
N LYS A 160 8.96 1.98 17.48
CA LYS A 160 8.86 2.07 16.03
C LYS A 160 7.42 2.22 15.58
N ILE A 161 7.23 2.96 14.50
CA ILE A 161 5.98 2.94 13.74
C ILE A 161 6.11 1.80 12.75
N ASN A 162 5.15 0.92 12.78
CA ASN A 162 5.02 -0.15 11.82
C ASN A 162 3.88 0.17 10.85
N LEU A 163 4.21 0.33 9.56
CA LEU A 163 3.20 0.30 8.51
C LEU A 163 3.02 -1.15 8.08
N HIS A 164 1.81 -1.63 8.15
CA HIS A 164 1.48 -3.03 7.92
C HIS A 164 0.17 -3.22 7.17
N GLY A 165 -0.15 -4.43 6.81
CA GLY A 165 -1.43 -4.92 6.31
C GLY A 165 -1.95 -6.07 7.15
N HIS A 166 -2.40 -7.12 6.48
CA HIS A 166 -2.81 -8.41 7.04
C HIS A 166 -4.06 -8.38 7.91
N ASP A 167 -4.19 -7.43 8.80
CA ASP A 167 -5.34 -7.31 9.70
C ASP A 167 -6.45 -6.46 9.04
N HIS A 168 -7.38 -7.14 8.38
CA HIS A 168 -8.48 -6.52 7.66
C HIS A 168 -9.52 -5.84 8.57
N CYS A 169 -9.43 -6.02 9.88
CA CYS A 169 -10.42 -5.55 10.86
C CYS A 169 -9.89 -4.47 11.81
N SER A 170 -8.57 -4.24 11.81
CA SER A 170 -7.95 -3.30 12.74
C SER A 170 -8.21 -1.85 12.36
N VAL A 171 -8.56 -1.07 13.38
CA VAL A 171 -8.67 0.41 13.30
C VAL A 171 -7.34 1.12 13.55
N ASP A 172 -6.22 0.40 13.50
CA ASP A 172 -4.90 1.03 13.66
C ASP A 172 -4.64 1.98 12.49
N GLN A 173 -4.29 3.22 12.81
CA GLN A 173 -3.99 4.27 11.83
C GLN A 173 -2.78 3.96 10.92
N PHE A 174 -1.99 2.94 11.25
CA PHE A 174 -0.84 2.48 10.48
C PHE A 174 -1.10 1.19 9.71
N ASN A 175 -2.31 0.66 9.82
CA ASN A 175 -2.80 -0.41 8.97
C ASN A 175 -3.10 0.14 7.56
N MET A 176 -2.40 -0.40 6.55
CA MET A 176 -2.52 -0.01 5.14
C MET A 176 -3.37 -0.98 4.33
N ALA A 177 -4.06 -1.94 5.00
CA ALA A 177 -5.00 -2.83 4.32
C ALA A 177 -6.07 -2.01 3.57
N ALA A 178 -6.44 -2.47 2.41
CA ALA A 178 -7.32 -1.75 1.48
C ALA A 178 -8.57 -1.18 2.15
N GLU A 179 -9.24 -1.97 2.96
CA GLU A 179 -10.46 -1.60 3.69
C GLU A 179 -10.17 -0.53 4.75
N SER A 180 -9.08 -0.69 5.50
CA SER A 180 -8.70 0.22 6.60
C SER A 180 -8.39 1.63 6.13
N ILE A 181 -7.97 1.76 4.87
CA ILE A 181 -7.68 3.05 4.23
C ILE A 181 -8.73 3.47 3.20
N CYS A 182 -9.91 2.84 3.23
CA CYS A 182 -11.02 3.06 2.28
C CYS A 182 -10.54 2.99 0.83
N TYR A 183 -9.70 2.03 0.48
CA TYR A 183 -9.13 1.80 -0.85
C TYR A 183 -8.34 2.98 -1.45
N VAL A 184 -7.95 3.95 -0.62
CA VAL A 184 -7.19 5.14 -1.04
C VAL A 184 -5.78 5.08 -0.48
N PRO A 185 -4.74 4.89 -1.30
CA PRO A 185 -3.36 4.79 -0.83
C PRO A 185 -2.94 5.96 0.05
N LYS A 186 -2.31 5.70 1.18
CA LYS A 186 -1.79 6.71 2.10
C LYS A 186 -0.41 7.17 1.68
N SER A 187 -0.24 8.48 1.54
CA SER A 187 1.08 9.05 1.26
C SER A 187 1.97 9.09 2.51
N LEU A 188 3.28 9.06 2.30
CA LEU A 188 4.23 9.26 3.39
C LEU A 188 4.00 10.60 4.11
N ASN A 189 3.59 11.64 3.38
CA ASN A 189 3.29 12.95 3.97
C ASN A 189 2.09 12.89 4.92
N GLU A 190 1.02 12.17 4.57
CA GLU A 190 -0.13 11.96 5.46
C GLU A 190 0.29 11.22 6.74
N ILE A 191 1.12 10.18 6.61
CA ILE A 191 1.65 9.43 7.75
C ILE A 191 2.54 10.32 8.64
N VAL A 192 3.40 11.14 8.04
CA VAL A 192 4.23 12.12 8.76
C VAL A 192 3.36 13.16 9.46
N ALA A 193 2.26 13.58 8.85
CA ALA A 193 1.35 14.58 9.42
C ALA A 193 0.64 14.11 10.70
N THR A 194 0.55 12.80 10.96
CA THR A 194 0.06 12.27 12.25
C THR A 194 0.88 12.75 13.45
N GLY A 195 2.07 13.29 13.19
CA GLY A 195 2.98 13.82 14.21
C GLY A 195 3.87 12.76 14.86
N LYS A 196 3.53 11.49 14.79
CA LYS A 196 4.32 10.39 15.38
C LYS A 196 5.66 10.17 14.68
N LEU A 197 5.79 10.57 13.38
CA LEU A 197 7.04 10.50 12.63
C LEU A 197 7.92 11.75 12.68
N LYS A 198 7.51 12.81 13.39
CA LYS A 198 8.31 14.05 13.47
C LYS A 198 9.70 13.82 14.06
N THR A 199 9.81 12.97 15.09
CA THR A 199 11.10 12.61 15.71
C THR A 199 11.97 11.74 14.81
N VAL A 200 11.37 10.95 13.93
CA VAL A 200 12.06 10.13 12.93
C VAL A 200 12.69 10.99 11.86
N ARG A 201 11.97 12.01 11.38
CA ARG A 201 12.44 12.94 10.35
C ARG A 201 13.75 13.62 10.75
N SER A 202 13.88 14.07 12.00
CA SER A 202 15.08 14.76 12.49
C SER A 202 16.27 13.81 12.71
N SER A 203 16.07 12.60 13.20
CA SER A 203 17.15 11.63 13.44
C SER A 203 17.66 10.99 12.15
N ASN A 204 16.79 10.70 11.21
CA ASN A 204 17.18 10.13 9.92
C ASN A 204 17.86 11.15 9.01
N ARG A 205 17.43 12.41 9.03
CA ARG A 205 18.10 13.45 8.25
C ARG A 205 19.59 13.49 8.54
N LYS A 206 19.98 13.40 9.82
CA LYS A 206 21.40 13.36 10.22
C LYS A 206 22.15 12.12 9.71
N ALA A 207 21.48 10.94 9.69
CA ALA A 207 22.08 9.71 9.17
C ALA A 207 22.23 9.75 7.64
N ILE A 208 21.24 10.27 6.95
CA ILE A 208 21.21 10.45 5.50
C ILE A 208 22.28 11.49 5.07
N ASP A 209 22.33 12.63 5.73
CA ASP A 209 23.33 13.69 5.45
C ASP A 209 24.75 13.16 5.65
N ARG A 210 24.98 12.32 6.68
CA ARG A 210 26.25 11.62 6.89
C ARG A 210 26.58 10.63 5.77
N ALA A 211 25.59 9.87 5.29
CA ALA A 211 25.77 8.91 4.19
C ALA A 211 26.09 9.62 2.87
N ILE A 212 25.40 10.74 2.59
CA ILE A 212 25.65 11.59 1.42
C ILE A 212 27.04 12.24 1.49
N ALA A 213 27.42 12.76 2.65
CA ALA A 213 28.74 13.35 2.87
C ALA A 213 29.86 12.32 2.65
N ARG A 214 29.69 11.08 3.14
CA ARG A 214 30.64 9.98 2.90
C ARG A 214 30.78 9.59 1.43
N LYS A 215 29.69 9.63 0.65
CA LYS A 215 29.73 9.36 -0.80
C LYS A 215 30.44 10.48 -1.58
N LYS A 216 30.29 11.74 -1.16
CA LYS A 216 30.98 12.90 -1.77
C LYS A 216 32.47 12.91 -1.50
N ASN A 217 32.91 12.44 -0.35
CA ASN A 217 34.33 12.40 0.03
C ASN A 217 35.09 11.18 -0.52
N LYS A 218 34.41 10.27 -1.26
CA LYS A 218 35.01 9.10 -1.92
C LYS A 218 35.15 9.27 -3.44
N LYS A 219 34.83 10.47 -3.96
CA LYS A 219 35.09 10.89 -5.35
C LYS A 219 36.22 11.92 -5.35
#